data_d80a446499333928c98630641aef5ab2
#
_entry.id   d80a446499333928c98630641aef5ab2
#
_cell.length_a   1.000
_cell.length_b   1.000
_cell.length_c   1.000
_cell.angle_alpha   90.00
_cell.angle_beta   90.00
_cell.angle_gamma   90.00
#
_symmetry.space_group_name_H-M   'P 1'
#
loop_
_entity.id
_entity.type
_entity.pdbx_description
1 polymer ?
#
loop_
_entity_poly.entity_id
_entity_poly.type
_entity_poly.pdbx_seq_one_letter_code
_entity_poly.pdbx_strand_id
1 'polypeptide(L)'
;MNTNAHKAGLVGAIMLGGFHVVFSVLILLGWAQPLVNFSMWAHMVQSGPAFLPFDAVASLTVIVVAACIGYAVGFILSTVWNKVHGA
;
A
#
# COMPACT_ATOMS: atom_id res chain seq x y z
N MET A 1 -10.68 18.65 -17.40
CA MET A 1 -9.35 18.08 -17.57
C MET A 1 -9.41 16.56 -17.40
N ASN A 2 -8.92 15.83 -18.38
CA ASN A 2 -8.94 14.37 -18.35
C ASN A 2 -7.67 13.80 -17.75
N THR A 3 -7.82 12.70 -17.05
CA THR A 3 -6.68 11.92 -16.58
C THR A 3 -6.60 10.64 -17.41
N ASN A 4 -5.38 10.14 -17.58
CA ASN A 4 -5.18 8.87 -18.26
C ASN A 4 -5.33 7.75 -17.23
N ALA A 5 -6.35 6.90 -17.40
CA ALA A 5 -6.67 5.85 -16.43
C ALA A 5 -5.53 4.85 -16.25
N HIS A 6 -4.85 4.48 -17.34
CA HIS A 6 -3.71 3.56 -17.24
C HIS A 6 -2.56 4.19 -16.44
N LYS A 7 -2.22 5.43 -16.71
CA LYS A 7 -1.16 6.12 -15.96
C LYS A 7 -1.53 6.30 -14.49
N ALA A 8 -2.79 6.64 -14.20
CA ALA A 8 -3.28 6.71 -12.82
C ALA A 8 -3.19 5.35 -12.13
N GLY A 9 -3.52 4.28 -12.86
CA GLY A 9 -3.34 2.93 -12.36
C GLY A 9 -1.88 2.61 -12.02
N LEU A 10 -0.96 3.00 -12.90
CA LEU A 10 0.47 2.80 -12.63
C LEU A 10 0.93 3.57 -11.39
N VAL A 11 0.46 4.80 -11.19
CA VAL A 11 0.78 5.57 -9.99
C VAL A 11 0.26 4.84 -8.75
N GLY A 12 -0.98 4.35 -8.78
CA GLY A 12 -1.54 3.58 -7.67
C GLY A 12 -0.75 2.31 -7.38
N ALA A 13 -0.34 1.60 -8.43
CA ALA A 13 0.48 0.40 -8.28
C ALA A 13 1.83 0.71 -7.62
N ILE A 14 2.50 1.76 -8.07
CA ILE A 14 3.78 2.18 -7.52
C ILE A 14 3.63 2.61 -6.05
N MET A 15 2.59 3.37 -5.74
CA MET A 15 2.38 3.86 -4.38
C MET A 15 2.11 2.72 -3.40
N LEU A 16 1.16 1.82 -3.71
CA LEU A 16 0.83 0.73 -2.80
C LEU A 16 1.90 -0.35 -2.79
N GLY A 17 2.42 -0.72 -3.95
CA GLY A 17 3.51 -1.68 -4.03
C GLY A 17 4.76 -1.16 -3.34
N GLY A 18 5.11 0.11 -3.58
CA GLY A 18 6.26 0.75 -2.97
C GLY A 18 6.14 0.84 -1.45
N PHE A 19 4.95 1.15 -0.94
CA PHE A 19 4.70 1.15 0.50
C PHE A 19 5.00 -0.22 1.11
N HIS A 20 4.56 -1.29 0.44
CA HIS A 20 4.81 -2.64 0.96
C HIS A 20 6.27 -3.06 0.83
N VAL A 21 6.98 -2.56 -0.17
CA VAL A 21 8.44 -2.76 -0.25
C VAL A 21 9.13 -2.13 0.97
N VAL A 22 8.80 -0.88 1.28
CA VAL A 22 9.37 -0.19 2.44
C VAL A 22 9.01 -0.92 3.73
N PHE A 23 7.76 -1.33 3.88
CA PHE A 23 7.32 -2.04 5.08
C PHE A 23 8.02 -3.38 5.22
N SER A 24 8.25 -4.09 4.11
CA SER A 24 9.00 -5.35 4.12
C SER A 24 10.43 -5.14 4.59
N VAL A 25 11.07 -4.05 4.18
CA VAL A 25 12.42 -3.71 4.66
C VAL A 25 12.40 -3.45 6.15
N LEU A 26 11.38 -2.75 6.66
CA LEU A 26 11.25 -2.51 8.10
C LEU A 26 11.06 -3.81 8.88
N ILE A 27 10.31 -4.77 8.35
CA ILE A 27 10.17 -6.08 8.98
C ILE A 27 11.52 -6.80 9.01
N LEU A 28 12.24 -6.79 7.89
CA LEU A 28 13.56 -7.43 7.78
C LEU A 28 14.54 -6.86 8.79
N LEU A 29 14.52 -5.55 9.00
CA LEU A 29 15.41 -4.87 9.95
C LEU A 29 14.93 -4.96 11.39
N GLY A 30 13.73 -5.49 11.63
CA GLY A 30 13.15 -5.59 12.97
C GLY A 30 12.55 -4.28 13.47
N TRP A 31 12.36 -3.29 12.62
CA TRP A 31 11.85 -1.97 13.02
C TRP A 31 10.32 -1.88 12.96
N ALA A 32 9.67 -2.80 12.25
CA ALA A 32 8.21 -2.71 12.06
C ALA A 32 7.46 -2.86 13.38
N GLN A 33 7.84 -3.79 14.23
CA GLN A 33 7.12 -4.05 15.47
C GLN A 33 7.08 -2.83 16.41
N PRO A 34 8.23 -2.19 16.72
CA PRO A 34 8.17 -1.01 17.60
C PRO A 34 7.41 0.16 16.96
N LEU A 35 7.49 0.35 15.64
CA LEU A 35 6.77 1.41 14.97
C LEU A 35 5.26 1.20 15.02
N VAL A 36 4.79 -0.02 14.78
CA VAL A 36 3.36 -0.35 14.87
C VAL A 36 2.89 -0.26 16.32
N ASN A 37 3.68 -0.75 17.28
CA ASN A 37 3.32 -0.64 18.68
C ASN A 37 3.17 0.82 19.11
N PHE A 38 4.08 1.67 18.68
CA PHE A 38 3.99 3.11 18.95
C PHE A 38 2.73 3.71 18.33
N SER A 39 2.44 3.35 17.08
CA SER A 39 1.26 3.85 16.39
C SER A 39 -0.03 3.44 17.09
N MET A 40 -0.12 2.18 17.53
CA MET A 40 -1.29 1.69 18.26
C MET A 40 -1.45 2.42 19.58
N TRP A 41 -0.36 2.60 20.31
CA TRP A 41 -0.41 3.35 21.56
C TRP A 41 -0.88 4.79 21.35
N ALA A 42 -0.37 5.46 20.32
CA ALA A 42 -0.75 6.83 20.00
C ALA A 42 -2.22 6.95 19.61
N HIS A 43 -2.80 5.89 19.06
CA HIS A 43 -4.22 5.84 18.71
C HIS A 43 -5.10 5.27 19.83
N MET A 44 -4.54 5.10 21.03
CA MET A 44 -5.27 4.57 22.21
C MET A 44 -5.81 3.16 21.97
N VAL A 45 -5.06 2.36 21.21
CA VAL A 45 -5.39 0.97 20.92
C VAL A 45 -4.39 0.08 21.65
N GLN A 46 -4.87 -1.06 22.18
CA GLN A 46 -3.98 -2.04 22.79
C GLN A 46 -2.94 -2.53 21.77
N SER A 47 -1.88 -3.19 22.28
CA SER A 47 -0.77 -3.62 21.44
C SER A 47 -1.24 -4.20 20.11
N GLY A 48 -0.57 -3.80 19.04
CA GLY A 48 -0.88 -4.24 17.70
C GLY A 48 -0.51 -5.69 17.44
N PRO A 49 -0.66 -6.16 16.20
CA PRO A 49 -0.33 -7.53 15.85
C PRO A 49 1.16 -7.81 16.03
N ALA A 50 1.47 -9.06 16.40
CA ALA A 50 2.85 -9.51 16.44
C ALA A 50 3.30 -9.90 15.04
N PHE A 51 4.45 -9.37 14.60
CA PHE A 51 4.98 -9.71 13.29
C PHE A 51 5.79 -10.98 13.35
N LEU A 52 5.59 -11.84 12.36
CA LEU A 52 6.41 -13.02 12.15
C LEU A 52 7.78 -12.62 11.60
N PRO A 53 8.78 -13.50 11.69
CA PRO A 53 10.05 -13.27 11.01
C PRO A 53 9.85 -13.03 9.51
N PHE A 54 10.77 -12.30 8.90
CA PHE A 54 10.69 -11.96 7.48
C PHE A 54 10.59 -13.24 6.62
N ASP A 55 9.62 -13.24 5.70
CA ASP A 55 9.42 -14.31 4.73
C ASP A 55 9.40 -13.68 3.33
N ALA A 56 10.38 -14.03 2.51
CA ALA A 56 10.53 -13.45 1.18
C ALA A 56 9.33 -13.76 0.27
N VAL A 57 8.79 -14.98 0.38
CA VAL A 57 7.62 -15.37 -0.46
C VAL A 57 6.39 -14.57 -0.05
N ALA A 58 6.14 -14.45 1.24
CA ALA A 58 5.02 -13.66 1.73
C ALA A 58 5.18 -12.19 1.35
N SER A 59 6.38 -11.65 1.46
CA SER A 59 6.67 -10.26 1.10
C SER A 59 6.43 -10.02 -0.39
N LEU A 60 6.95 -10.86 -1.26
CA LEU A 60 6.72 -10.74 -2.70
C LEU A 60 5.23 -10.85 -3.04
N THR A 61 4.54 -11.77 -2.39
CA THR A 61 3.10 -11.97 -2.61
C THR A 61 2.32 -10.69 -2.29
N VAL A 62 2.56 -10.09 -1.12
CA VAL A 62 1.82 -8.91 -0.71
C VAL A 62 2.19 -7.70 -1.56
N ILE A 63 3.44 -7.58 -1.99
CA ILE A 63 3.85 -6.49 -2.89
C ILE A 63 3.11 -6.58 -4.22
N VAL A 64 3.06 -7.76 -4.82
CA VAL A 64 2.37 -7.97 -6.10
C VAL A 64 0.87 -7.72 -5.95
N VAL A 65 0.25 -8.28 -4.91
CA VAL A 65 -1.18 -8.08 -4.66
C VAL A 65 -1.49 -6.61 -4.41
N ALA A 66 -0.67 -5.93 -3.61
CA ALA A 66 -0.86 -4.51 -3.32
C ALA A 66 -0.70 -3.66 -4.59
N ALA A 67 0.27 -3.98 -5.44
CA ALA A 67 0.44 -3.28 -6.70
C ALA A 67 -0.76 -3.46 -7.62
N CYS A 68 -1.31 -4.68 -7.70
CA CYS A 68 -2.51 -4.94 -8.48
C CYS A 68 -3.72 -4.17 -7.95
N ILE A 69 -3.90 -4.16 -6.64
CA ILE A 69 -4.98 -3.40 -6.00
C ILE A 69 -4.79 -1.91 -6.26
N GLY A 70 -3.57 -1.41 -6.12
CA GLY A 70 -3.26 -0.02 -6.37
C GLY A 70 -3.54 0.39 -7.81
N TYR A 71 -3.21 -0.48 -8.77
CA TYR A 71 -3.53 -0.25 -10.17
C TYR A 71 -5.05 -0.14 -10.37
N ALA A 72 -5.80 -1.09 -9.83
CA ALA A 72 -7.26 -1.09 -9.96
C ALA A 72 -7.88 0.16 -9.35
N VAL A 73 -7.43 0.54 -8.16
CA VAL A 73 -7.93 1.75 -7.47
C VAL A 73 -7.62 3.00 -8.28
N GLY A 74 -6.38 3.15 -8.74
CA GLY A 74 -5.99 4.31 -9.54
C GLY A 74 -6.77 4.41 -10.84
N PHE A 75 -6.95 3.28 -11.53
CA PHE A 75 -7.70 3.21 -12.76
C PHE A 75 -9.17 3.62 -12.54
N ILE A 76 -9.81 3.07 -11.51
CA ILE A 76 -11.20 3.36 -11.19
C ILE A 76 -11.37 4.83 -10.81
N LEU A 77 -10.48 5.34 -9.95
CA LEU A 77 -10.54 6.74 -9.52
C LEU A 77 -10.40 7.69 -10.70
N SER A 78 -9.49 7.40 -11.63
CA SER A 78 -9.32 8.22 -12.82
C SER A 78 -10.57 8.19 -13.70
N THR A 79 -11.14 7.02 -13.88
CA THR A 79 -12.37 6.87 -14.68
C THR A 79 -13.52 7.65 -14.07
N VAL A 80 -13.70 7.55 -12.75
CA VAL A 80 -14.75 8.31 -12.04
C VAL A 80 -14.48 9.80 -12.13
N TRP A 81 -13.25 10.23 -11.92
CA TRP A 81 -12.86 11.62 -12.03
C TRP A 81 -13.24 12.21 -13.39
N ASN A 82 -12.88 11.49 -14.46
CA ASN A 82 -13.16 11.95 -15.81
C ASN A 82 -14.67 12.08 -16.06
N LYS A 83 -15.46 11.14 -15.56
CA LYS A 83 -16.91 11.21 -15.71
C LYS A 83 -17.51 12.37 -14.93
N VAL A 84 -17.07 12.58 -13.70
CA VAL A 84 -17.58 13.66 -12.85
C VAL A 84 -17.23 15.02 -13.44
N HIS A 85 -16.07 15.15 -14.06
CA HIS A 85 -15.62 16.43 -14.65
C HIS A 85 -16.01 16.59 -16.12
N GLY A 86 -16.91 15.76 -16.62
CA GLY A 86 -17.49 15.93 -17.93
C GLY A 86 -16.55 15.66 -19.09
N ALA A 87 -15.55 14.85 -18.85
CA ALA A 87 -14.57 14.56 -19.88
C ALA A 87 -14.92 13.34 -20.70
#